data_674f1315405bb2b5d27350dacf1e1457
#
_entry.id   674f1315405bb2b5d27350dacf1e1457
#
_cell.length_a   1.000
_cell.length_b   1.000
_cell.length_c   1.000
_cell.angle_alpha   90.00
_cell.angle_beta   90.00
_cell.angle_gamma   90.00
#
_symmetry.space_group_name_H-M   'P 1'
#
loop_
_entity.id
_entity.type
_entity.pdbx_description
1 polymer ?
#
loop_
_entity_poly.entity_id
_entity_poly.type
_entity_poly.pdbx_seq_one_letter_code
_entity_poly.pdbx_strand_id
1 'polypeptide(L)'
;DKKDRVMYIYAGKPSIRYQEKYGTQARIQLNDKFATVNDVAAFVLAERASKRQELQNVLTTALKVDGETNMGLISDIKQELRKVNALKINYTTRVGDYSQNLD
;
A
#
# COMPACT_ATOMS: atom_id res chain seq x y z
N ASP A 1 -17.55 10.05 -2.93
CA ASP A 1 -17.10 8.93 -3.74
C ASP A 1 -16.07 8.11 -2.98
N LYS A 2 -16.19 6.80 -3.07
CA LYS A 2 -15.29 5.89 -2.34
C LYS A 2 -13.83 6.08 -2.72
N LYS A 3 -13.56 6.40 -3.98
CA LYS A 3 -12.18 6.60 -4.45
C LYS A 3 -11.49 7.76 -3.74
N ASP A 4 -12.25 8.76 -3.37
CA ASP A 4 -11.68 9.92 -2.68
C ASP A 4 -11.31 9.63 -1.24
N ARG A 5 -11.74 8.49 -0.71
CA ARG A 5 -11.55 8.13 0.70
C ARG A 5 -10.60 6.96 0.90
N VAL A 6 -9.98 6.47 -0.16
CA VAL A 6 -9.16 5.27 -0.08
C VAL A 6 -7.77 5.54 -0.61
N MET A 7 -6.80 5.12 0.18
CA MET A 7 -5.40 5.08 -0.23
C MET A 7 -5.03 3.61 -0.45
N TYR A 8 -4.31 3.32 -1.52
CA TYR A 8 -3.97 1.94 -1.87
C TYR A 8 -2.51 1.65 -1.58
N ILE A 9 -2.26 0.62 -0.78
CA ILE A 9 -0.91 0.09 -0.58
C ILE A 9 -0.96 -1.38 -0.97
N TYR A 10 -0.08 -1.75 -1.88
CA TYR A 10 0.08 -3.14 -2.27
C TYR A 10 1.43 -3.65 -1.79
N ALA A 11 1.46 -4.84 -1.21
CA ALA A 11 2.70 -5.49 -0.79
C ALA A 11 2.77 -6.87 -1.43
N GLY A 12 3.77 -7.08 -2.27
CA GLY A 12 3.93 -8.36 -2.95
C GLY A 12 5.02 -8.30 -3.99
N LYS A 13 5.20 -9.41 -4.69
CA LYS A 13 6.18 -9.48 -5.76
C LYS A 13 5.73 -8.61 -6.94
N PRO A 14 6.66 -7.95 -7.64
CA PRO A 14 6.31 -7.25 -8.87
C PRO A 14 5.73 -8.23 -9.89
N SER A 15 4.92 -7.72 -10.81
CA SER A 15 4.44 -8.54 -11.91
C SER A 15 5.63 -9.02 -12.76
N ILE A 16 5.42 -10.07 -13.52
CA ILE A 16 6.50 -10.73 -14.29
C ILE A 16 7.24 -9.71 -15.15
N ARG A 17 6.52 -8.79 -15.79
CA ARG A 17 7.14 -7.83 -16.70
C ARG A 17 8.09 -6.85 -15.98
N TYR A 18 7.93 -6.69 -14.67
CA TYR A 18 8.77 -5.77 -13.88
C TYR A 18 9.84 -6.48 -13.07
N GLN A 19 9.81 -7.81 -13.00
CA GLN A 19 10.76 -8.55 -12.15
C GLN A 19 12.20 -8.42 -12.62
N GLU A 20 12.41 -8.26 -13.91
CA GLU A 20 13.76 -8.08 -14.43
C GLU A 20 14.41 -6.83 -13.84
N LYS A 21 13.64 -5.74 -13.71
CA LYS A 21 14.17 -4.49 -13.21
C LYS A 21 14.16 -4.41 -11.68
N TYR A 22 13.11 -4.94 -11.05
CA TYR A 22 12.88 -4.75 -9.62
C TYR A 22 13.07 -6.02 -8.79
N GLY A 23 13.36 -7.15 -9.43
CA GLY A 23 13.61 -8.39 -8.72
C GLY A 23 12.37 -9.19 -8.41
N THR A 24 12.56 -10.29 -7.69
CA THR A 24 11.48 -11.22 -7.37
C THR A 24 11.07 -11.16 -5.90
N GLN A 25 11.70 -10.30 -5.13
CA GLN A 25 11.33 -10.13 -3.73
C GLN A 25 10.09 -9.24 -3.59
N ALA A 26 9.36 -9.42 -2.51
CA ALA A 26 8.19 -8.60 -2.24
C ALA A 26 8.58 -7.13 -2.10
N ARG A 27 7.81 -6.27 -2.72
CA ARG A 27 7.99 -4.82 -2.68
C ARG A 27 6.65 -4.18 -2.37
N ILE A 28 6.68 -2.92 -1.99
CA ILE A 28 5.45 -2.19 -1.80
C ILE A 28 5.22 -1.22 -2.95
N GLN A 29 3.95 -0.95 -3.18
CA GLN A 29 3.50 0.05 -4.13
C GLN A 29 2.54 0.98 -3.41
N LEU A 30 2.77 2.27 -3.55
CA LEU A 30 1.90 3.30 -2.99
C LEU A 30 1.11 3.89 -4.14
N ASN A 31 -0.19 3.59 -4.16
CA ASN A 31 -1.03 3.71 -5.35
C ASN A 31 -0.41 2.86 -6.45
N ASP A 32 0.15 3.44 -7.50
CA ASP A 32 0.69 2.66 -8.61
C ASP A 32 2.21 2.72 -8.72
N LYS A 33 2.89 3.23 -7.70
CA LYS A 33 4.33 3.45 -7.76
C LYS A 33 5.07 2.57 -6.77
N PHE A 34 6.17 1.97 -7.22
CA PHE A 34 7.05 1.24 -6.32
C PHE A 34 7.65 2.20 -5.29
N ALA A 35 7.75 1.72 -4.07
CA ALA A 35 8.24 2.51 -2.96
C ALA A 35 8.83 1.60 -1.90
N THR A 36 9.29 2.19 -0.80
CA THR A 36 9.78 1.45 0.35
C THR A 36 8.89 1.75 1.56
N VAL A 37 9.08 0.96 2.61
CA VAL A 37 8.34 1.17 3.86
C VAL A 37 8.57 2.60 4.39
N ASN A 38 9.77 3.12 4.21
CA ASN A 38 10.09 4.46 4.70
C ASN A 38 9.31 5.57 3.99
N ASP A 39 8.71 5.26 2.86
CA ASP A 39 7.92 6.23 2.12
C ASP A 39 6.46 6.29 2.56
N VAL A 40 6.02 5.33 3.38
CA VAL A 40 4.59 5.18 3.70
C VAL A 40 4.06 6.40 4.46
N ALA A 41 4.80 6.86 5.47
CA ALA A 41 4.32 7.99 6.28
C ALA A 41 4.13 9.24 5.42
N ALA A 42 5.13 9.57 4.60
CA ALA A 42 5.04 10.73 3.72
C ALA A 42 3.91 10.60 2.70
N PHE A 43 3.70 9.39 2.19
CA PHE A 43 2.60 9.12 1.28
C PHE A 43 1.25 9.42 1.93
N VAL A 44 1.04 8.93 3.16
CA VAL A 44 -0.22 9.15 3.88
C VAL A 44 -0.44 10.65 4.12
N LEU A 45 0.60 11.34 4.57
CA LEU A 45 0.48 12.77 4.85
C LEU A 45 0.15 13.56 3.59
N ALA A 46 0.77 13.20 2.46
CA ALA A 46 0.50 13.87 1.19
C ALA A 46 -0.92 13.59 0.70
N GLU A 47 -1.36 12.33 0.81
CA GLU A 47 -2.73 11.97 0.42
C GLU A 47 -3.76 12.70 1.27
N ARG A 48 -3.52 12.75 2.57
CA ARG A 48 -4.41 13.44 3.49
C ARG A 48 -4.50 14.93 3.16
N ALA A 49 -3.35 15.55 2.91
CA ALA A 49 -3.30 16.98 2.60
C ALA A 49 -3.99 17.32 1.29
N SER A 50 -4.07 16.37 0.36
CA SER A 50 -4.71 16.59 -0.93
C SER A 50 -6.23 16.48 -0.87
N LYS A 51 -6.79 16.03 0.25
CA LYS A 51 -8.22 15.82 0.38
C LYS A 51 -8.90 17.04 1.01
N ARG A 52 -10.18 17.19 0.73
CA ARG A 52 -10.99 18.16 1.44
C ARG A 52 -10.94 17.88 2.94
N GLN A 53 -11.03 18.92 3.73
CA GLN A 53 -10.89 18.79 5.17
C GLN A 53 -11.83 17.75 5.79
N GLU A 54 -13.07 17.69 5.31
CA GLU A 54 -14.05 16.76 5.84
C GLU A 54 -13.73 15.30 5.52
N LEU A 55 -12.85 15.03 4.57
CA LEU A 55 -12.45 13.66 4.23
C LEU A 55 -11.16 13.23 4.92
N GLN A 56 -10.39 14.17 5.48
CA GLN A 56 -9.05 13.85 5.98
C GLN A 56 -9.07 12.84 7.14
N ASN A 57 -10.11 12.85 7.95
CA ASN A 57 -10.21 11.96 9.11
C ASN A 57 -10.94 10.66 8.80
N VAL A 58 -11.44 10.49 7.58
CA VAL A 58 -12.18 9.28 7.21
C VAL A 58 -11.49 8.48 6.11
N LEU A 59 -10.23 8.80 5.81
CA LEU A 59 -9.47 8.04 4.83
C LEU A 59 -9.25 6.60 5.32
N THR A 60 -9.42 5.68 4.40
CA THR A 60 -9.18 4.27 4.65
C THR A 60 -7.97 3.83 3.82
N THR A 61 -7.09 3.04 4.42
CA THR A 61 -5.99 2.43 3.71
C THR A 61 -6.42 1.03 3.27
N ALA A 62 -6.49 0.81 1.97
CA ALA A 62 -6.69 -0.53 1.43
C ALA A 62 -5.32 -1.17 1.29
N LEU A 63 -5.00 -2.07 2.21
CA LEU A 63 -3.73 -2.79 2.22
C LEU A 63 -3.95 -4.15 1.58
N LYS A 64 -3.48 -4.29 0.35
CA LYS A 64 -3.60 -5.51 -0.43
C LYS A 64 -2.28 -6.25 -0.41
N VAL A 65 -2.30 -7.48 0.07
CA VAL A 65 -1.08 -8.23 0.32
C VAL A 65 -1.12 -9.55 -0.44
N ASP A 66 -0.03 -9.83 -1.16
CA ASP A 66 0.20 -11.15 -1.75
C ASP A 66 0.37 -12.16 -0.61
N GLY A 67 -0.30 -13.31 -0.71
CA GLY A 67 -0.28 -14.32 0.35
C GLY A 67 1.09 -14.85 0.71
N GLU A 68 2.08 -14.69 -0.17
CA GLU A 68 3.44 -15.12 0.10
C GLU A 68 4.32 -14.02 0.70
N THR A 69 3.75 -12.86 0.95
CA THR A 69 4.50 -11.73 1.48
C THR A 69 4.91 -11.98 2.93
N ASN A 70 6.15 -11.64 3.25
CA ASN A 70 6.69 -11.77 4.59
C ASN A 70 5.89 -10.93 5.59
N MET A 71 5.52 -11.54 6.71
CA MET A 71 4.76 -10.86 7.75
C MET A 71 5.50 -9.68 8.38
N GLY A 72 6.84 -9.72 8.37
CA GLY A 72 7.64 -8.60 8.85
C GLY A 72 7.40 -7.34 8.05
N LEU A 73 7.30 -7.48 6.72
CA LEU A 73 7.01 -6.33 5.86
C LEU A 73 5.61 -5.77 6.16
N ILE A 74 4.65 -6.66 6.36
CA ILE A 74 3.28 -6.23 6.68
C ILE A 74 3.25 -5.48 8.01
N SER A 75 3.95 -6.00 9.03
CA SER A 75 4.04 -5.33 10.32
C SER A 75 4.67 -3.96 10.21
N ASP A 76 5.73 -3.85 9.41
CA ASP A 76 6.41 -2.57 9.22
C ASP A 76 5.49 -1.53 8.56
N ILE A 77 4.72 -1.96 7.57
CA ILE A 77 3.74 -1.09 6.92
C ILE A 77 2.70 -0.61 7.95
N LYS A 78 2.17 -1.54 8.74
CA LYS A 78 1.17 -1.19 9.75
C LYS A 78 1.71 -0.22 10.79
N GLN A 79 2.97 -0.39 11.18
CA GLN A 79 3.60 0.53 12.12
C GLN A 79 3.72 1.94 11.53
N GLU A 80 4.10 2.04 10.27
CA GLU A 80 4.21 3.35 9.61
C GLU A 80 2.84 4.03 9.51
N LEU A 81 1.80 3.26 9.20
CA LEU A 81 0.44 3.80 9.17
C LEU A 81 0.03 4.30 10.55
N ARG A 82 0.37 3.56 11.60
CA ARG A 82 0.03 3.91 12.96
C ARG A 82 0.72 5.21 13.39
N LYS A 83 1.96 5.40 12.97
CA LYS A 83 2.72 6.61 13.30
C LYS A 83 2.05 7.89 12.82
N VAL A 84 1.34 7.83 11.70
CA VAL A 84 0.65 8.98 11.14
C VAL A 84 -0.85 8.92 11.36
N ASN A 85 -1.26 8.10 12.30
CA ASN A 85 -2.66 7.98 12.74
C ASN A 85 -3.60 7.53 11.63
N ALA A 86 -3.09 6.73 10.69
CA ALA A 86 -3.90 6.12 9.63
C ALA A 86 -4.41 4.77 10.13
N LEU A 87 -5.45 4.80 10.97
CA LEU A 87 -5.91 3.65 11.74
C LEU A 87 -6.96 2.82 11.03
N LYS A 88 -7.62 3.37 10.01
CA LYS A 88 -8.62 2.63 9.25
C LYS A 88 -7.91 1.83 8.16
N ILE A 89 -7.72 0.56 8.40
CA ILE A 89 -7.01 -0.33 7.48
C ILE A 89 -7.95 -1.44 7.04
N ASN A 90 -8.15 -1.54 5.73
CA ASN A 90 -8.89 -2.63 5.14
C ASN A 90 -7.86 -3.59 4.55
N TYR A 91 -7.60 -4.68 5.25
CA TYR A 91 -6.55 -5.63 4.89
C TYR A 91 -7.15 -6.76 4.08
N THR A 92 -6.60 -7.00 2.90
CA THR A 92 -6.98 -8.14 2.07
C THR A 92 -5.75 -8.91 1.65
N THR A 93 -5.86 -10.24 1.65
CA THR A 93 -4.81 -11.12 1.21
C THR A 93 -5.23 -11.78 -0.09
N ARG A 94 -4.30 -11.82 -1.03
CA ARG A 94 -4.55 -12.49 -2.30
C ARG A 94 -3.59 -13.64 -2.47
N VAL A 95 -4.13 -14.75 -2.93
CA VAL A 95 -3.32 -15.90 -3.35
C VAL A 95 -3.42 -15.98 -4.85
N GLY A 96 -2.28 -16.11 -5.51
CA GLY A 96 -2.28 -16.34 -6.94
C GLY A 96 -1.49 -15.31 -7.70
N ASP A 97 -2.02 -14.89 -8.84
CA ASP A 97 -1.27 -14.17 -9.84
C ASP A 97 -1.10 -12.69 -9.53
N TYR A 98 0.06 -12.33 -8.99
CA TYR A 98 0.39 -10.94 -8.70
C TYR A 98 0.72 -10.13 -9.95
N SER A 99 0.85 -10.78 -11.10
CA SER A 99 1.10 -10.05 -12.35
C SER A 99 -0.06 -9.14 -12.72
N GLN A 100 -1.22 -9.33 -12.11
CA GLN A 100 -2.39 -8.50 -12.35
C GLN A 100 -2.34 -7.15 -11.64
N ASN A 101 -1.37 -6.93 -10.76
CA ASN A 101 -1.40 -5.78 -9.89
C ASN A 101 -0.69 -4.56 -10.44
N LEU A 102 0.15 -4.75 -11.44
CA LEU A 102 0.91 -3.64 -12.00
C LEU A 102 1.14 -3.85 -13.49
N ASP A 103 0.14 -3.57 -14.25
CA ASP A 103 0.25 -3.61 -15.72
C ASP A 103 -0.42 -2.42 -16.38
#